data_b62593325294a8e17005d39fffd72129
#
_entry.id   b62593325294a8e17005d39fffd72129
#
_cell.length_a   1.000
_cell.length_b   1.000
_cell.length_c   1.000
_cell.angle_alpha   90.00
_cell.angle_beta   90.00
_cell.angle_gamma   90.00
#
_symmetry.space_group_name_H-M   'P 1'
#
loop_
_entity.id
_entity.type
_entity.pdbx_description
1 polymer ?
#
loop_
_entity_poly.entity_id
_entity_poly.type
_entity_poly.pdbx_seq_one_letter_code
_entity_poly.pdbx_strand_id
1 'polypeptide(L)'
;METINTIELTDENTFPDKSVLKKVLGRSYNAYVGLLKLYDNNDLAYEWRYYRDGKAWLCKVQKKKRTIVWMSAWKGYMQATIYFPERYIDDIFKLSITDDTKDIIQKTKNVGKSKPCIFEIRNKKALGDLEKVMKFKILTK
;
A
#
# COMPACT_ATOMS: atom_id res chain seq x y z
N MET A 1 -6.73 -21.43 -15.31
CA MET A 1 -7.45 -20.20 -15.05
C MET A 1 -6.85 -19.48 -13.84
N GLU A 2 -6.60 -18.26 -14.00
CA GLU A 2 -6.05 -17.49 -12.93
C GLU A 2 -7.07 -17.15 -11.86
N THR A 3 -6.60 -17.03 -10.65
CA THR A 3 -7.42 -16.47 -9.58
C THR A 3 -7.47 -14.96 -9.79
N ILE A 4 -8.65 -14.46 -9.94
CA ILE A 4 -8.82 -13.05 -10.12
C ILE A 4 -8.96 -12.40 -8.77
N ASN A 5 -7.96 -11.60 -8.42
CA ASN A 5 -8.06 -10.74 -7.25
C ASN A 5 -8.96 -9.58 -7.62
N THR A 6 -10.05 -9.47 -6.89
CA THR A 6 -11.04 -8.44 -7.17
C THR A 6 -10.83 -7.29 -6.19
N ILE A 7 -10.67 -6.09 -6.74
CA ILE A 7 -10.63 -4.91 -5.88
C ILE A 7 -12.00 -4.74 -5.22
N GLU A 8 -11.98 -4.43 -3.94
CA GLU A 8 -13.19 -4.23 -3.15
C GLU A 8 -13.46 -2.74 -2.99
N LEU A 9 -14.50 -2.40 -2.24
CA LEU A 9 -14.85 -0.99 -1.95
C LEU A 9 -15.22 -0.23 -3.23
N THR A 10 -16.06 -0.85 -4.05
CA THR A 10 -16.46 -0.26 -5.34
C THR A 10 -17.76 0.53 -5.26
N ASP A 11 -18.46 0.48 -4.13
CA ASP A 11 -19.72 1.19 -3.96
C ASP A 11 -19.44 2.59 -3.44
N GLU A 12 -19.71 3.59 -4.29
CA GLU A 12 -19.51 4.99 -3.95
C GLU A 12 -20.30 5.42 -2.72
N ASN A 13 -21.44 4.78 -2.49
CA ASN A 13 -22.34 5.16 -1.38
C ASN A 13 -22.00 4.46 -0.07
N THR A 14 -21.00 3.59 -0.06
CA THR A 14 -20.59 2.87 1.14
C THR A 14 -19.20 3.30 1.56
N PHE A 15 -19.14 4.19 2.56
CA PHE A 15 -17.85 4.64 3.08
C PHE A 15 -17.12 3.45 3.74
N PRO A 16 -15.80 3.28 3.49
CA PRO A 16 -15.05 2.18 4.10
C PRO A 16 -14.73 2.44 5.57
N ASP A 17 -15.76 2.27 6.41
CA ASP A 17 -15.57 2.39 7.84
C ASP A 17 -14.98 1.09 8.42
N LYS A 18 -14.78 1.07 9.73
CA LYS A 18 -14.17 -0.06 10.42
C LYS A 18 -14.92 -1.37 10.16
N SER A 19 -16.24 -1.33 10.18
CA SER A 19 -17.08 -2.51 10.00
C SER A 19 -16.91 -3.08 8.58
N VAL A 20 -16.94 -2.20 7.59
CA VAL A 20 -16.76 -2.59 6.18
C VAL A 20 -15.37 -3.20 5.97
N LEU A 21 -14.34 -2.55 6.51
CA LEU A 21 -12.96 -3.03 6.35
C LEU A 21 -12.74 -4.38 7.04
N LYS A 22 -13.31 -4.60 8.21
CA LYS A 22 -13.21 -5.90 8.88
C LYS A 22 -13.78 -7.00 8.01
N LYS A 23 -14.92 -6.75 7.38
CA LYS A 23 -15.59 -7.73 6.54
C LYS A 23 -14.77 -8.04 5.29
N VAL A 24 -14.24 -6.99 4.64
CA VAL A 24 -13.48 -7.15 3.41
C VAL A 24 -12.14 -7.82 3.65
N LEU A 25 -11.43 -7.40 4.69
CA LEU A 25 -10.08 -7.87 4.96
C LEU A 25 -10.03 -9.21 5.70
N GLY A 26 -11.06 -9.51 6.47
CA GLY A 26 -11.08 -10.76 7.22
C GLY A 26 -9.88 -10.94 8.13
N ARG A 27 -9.14 -12.03 7.94
CA ARG A 27 -7.98 -12.34 8.77
C ARG A 27 -6.87 -11.30 8.71
N SER A 28 -6.78 -10.56 7.63
CA SER A 28 -5.72 -9.57 7.47
C SER A 28 -6.04 -8.23 8.14
N TYR A 29 -7.22 -8.10 8.74
CA TYR A 29 -7.61 -6.85 9.39
C TYR A 29 -6.62 -6.43 10.48
N ASN A 30 -6.12 -7.38 11.28
CA ASN A 30 -5.15 -7.06 12.33
C ASN A 30 -3.84 -6.52 11.75
N ALA A 31 -3.41 -7.05 10.61
CA ALA A 31 -2.22 -6.53 9.93
C ALA A 31 -2.46 -5.10 9.44
N TYR A 32 -3.66 -4.83 8.94
CA TYR A 32 -4.04 -3.48 8.54
C TYR A 32 -4.00 -2.51 9.73
N VAL A 33 -4.50 -2.93 10.89
CA VAL A 33 -4.43 -2.10 12.09
C VAL A 33 -2.98 -1.79 12.45
N GLY A 34 -2.09 -2.79 12.34
CA GLY A 34 -0.66 -2.58 12.55
C GLY A 34 -0.08 -1.59 11.57
N LEU A 35 -0.53 -1.65 10.31
CA LEU A 35 -0.09 -0.70 9.28
C LEU A 35 -0.49 0.73 9.63
N LEU A 36 -1.72 0.93 10.13
CA LEU A 36 -2.16 2.26 10.54
C LEU A 36 -1.28 2.80 11.67
N LYS A 37 -0.86 1.94 12.59
CA LYS A 37 0.06 2.35 13.65
C LYS A 37 1.40 2.80 13.11
N LEU A 38 1.91 2.15 12.06
CA LEU A 38 3.13 2.60 11.39
C LEU A 38 2.96 4.00 10.81
N TYR A 39 1.82 4.26 10.20
CA TYR A 39 1.54 5.59 9.67
C TYR A 39 1.52 6.62 10.79
N ASP A 40 0.81 6.34 11.88
CA ASP A 40 0.73 7.24 13.02
C ASP A 40 2.11 7.52 13.61
N ASN A 41 2.94 6.49 13.73
CA ASN A 41 4.28 6.61 14.29
C ASN A 41 5.22 7.45 13.41
N ASN A 42 4.90 7.59 12.14
CA ASN A 42 5.69 8.38 11.20
C ASN A 42 5.03 9.71 10.84
N ASP A 43 4.01 10.10 11.59
CA ASP A 43 3.29 11.36 11.41
C ASP A 43 2.64 11.47 10.02
N LEU A 44 2.10 10.36 9.53
CA LEU A 44 1.40 10.33 8.26
C LEU A 44 -0.10 10.44 8.48
N ALA A 45 -0.76 11.18 7.61
CA ALA A 45 -2.22 11.28 7.59
C ALA A 45 -2.75 10.38 6.49
N TYR A 46 -3.92 9.81 6.70
CA TYR A 46 -4.52 8.94 5.68
C TYR A 46 -6.00 9.27 5.55
N GLU A 47 -6.47 9.24 4.29
CA GLU A 47 -7.84 9.62 3.96
C GLU A 47 -8.39 8.72 2.87
N TRP A 48 -9.60 8.21 3.07
CA TRP A 48 -10.31 7.43 2.06
C TRP A 48 -11.11 8.36 1.16
N ARG A 49 -10.95 8.18 -0.16
CA ARG A 49 -11.73 8.91 -1.16
C ARG A 49 -12.19 7.96 -2.25
N TYR A 50 -13.37 8.23 -2.79
CA TYR A 50 -13.86 7.48 -3.92
C TYR A 50 -13.31 8.11 -5.21
N TYR A 51 -12.66 7.28 -6.03
CA TYR A 51 -12.08 7.72 -7.30
C TYR A 51 -12.89 7.13 -8.45
N ARG A 52 -13.52 8.00 -9.23
CA ARG A 52 -14.40 7.57 -10.31
C ARG A 52 -13.65 6.91 -11.44
N ASP A 53 -12.39 7.25 -11.66
CA ASP A 53 -11.56 6.65 -12.70
C ASP A 53 -11.44 5.14 -12.49
N GLY A 54 -11.15 4.73 -11.28
CA GLY A 54 -11.02 3.31 -10.95
C GLY A 54 -12.27 2.70 -10.35
N LYS A 55 -13.30 3.51 -10.13
CA LYS A 55 -14.57 3.09 -9.54
C LYS A 55 -14.38 2.38 -8.20
N ALA A 56 -13.55 2.96 -7.35
CA ALA A 56 -13.25 2.36 -6.06
C ALA A 56 -12.79 3.42 -5.06
N TRP A 57 -12.94 3.10 -3.78
CA TRP A 57 -12.36 3.87 -2.70
C TRP A 57 -10.89 3.53 -2.55
N LEU A 58 -10.05 4.54 -2.52
CA LEU A 58 -8.61 4.40 -2.29
C LEU A 58 -8.22 5.26 -1.10
N CYS A 59 -7.21 4.83 -0.37
CA CYS A 59 -6.71 5.58 0.75
C CYS A 59 -5.39 6.25 0.36
N LYS A 60 -5.36 7.56 0.45
CA LYS A 60 -4.15 8.34 0.20
C LYS A 60 -3.46 8.59 1.53
N VAL A 61 -2.21 8.18 1.64
CA VAL A 61 -1.41 8.36 2.85
C VAL A 61 -0.36 9.43 2.55
N GLN A 62 -0.37 10.51 3.33
CA GLN A 62 0.44 11.69 3.05
C GLN A 62 1.27 12.13 4.24
N LYS A 63 2.45 12.67 3.95
CA LYS A 63 3.21 13.44 4.92
C LYS A 63 3.16 14.89 4.45
N LYS A 64 2.50 15.75 5.24
CA LYS A 64 2.15 17.10 4.82
C LYS A 64 1.30 17.00 3.56
N LYS A 65 1.72 17.55 2.44
CA LYS A 65 0.94 17.48 1.19
C LYS A 65 1.49 16.45 0.21
N ARG A 66 2.52 15.69 0.61
CA ARG A 66 3.17 14.73 -0.27
C ARG A 66 2.60 13.34 -0.05
N THR A 67 2.18 12.70 -1.13
CA THR A 67 1.67 11.32 -1.07
C THR A 67 2.83 10.35 -0.91
N ILE A 68 2.74 9.51 0.12
CA ILE A 68 3.77 8.51 0.42
C ILE A 68 3.30 7.12 0.01
N VAL A 69 2.06 6.77 0.36
CA VAL A 69 1.52 5.44 0.09
C VAL A 69 0.11 5.57 -0.47
N TRP A 70 -0.23 4.69 -1.39
CA TRP A 70 -1.61 4.49 -1.84
C TRP A 70 -2.08 3.13 -1.35
N MET A 71 -3.28 3.09 -0.77
CA MET A 71 -3.87 1.82 -0.35
C MET A 71 -5.14 1.53 -1.11
N SER A 72 -5.31 0.26 -1.47
CA SER A 72 -6.56 -0.26 -2.03
C SER A 72 -6.91 -1.55 -1.31
N ALA A 73 -8.21 -1.76 -1.09
CA ALA A 73 -8.67 -2.98 -0.42
C ALA A 73 -9.00 -4.04 -1.47
N TRP A 74 -8.49 -5.23 -1.25
CA TRP A 74 -8.75 -6.39 -2.08
C TRP A 74 -9.40 -7.46 -1.22
N LYS A 75 -9.95 -8.47 -1.84
CA LYS A 75 -10.61 -9.52 -1.08
C LYS A 75 -9.58 -10.24 -0.20
N GLY A 76 -9.70 -10.04 1.11
CA GLY A 76 -8.85 -10.71 2.09
C GLY A 76 -7.55 -10.01 2.42
N TYR A 77 -7.25 -8.85 1.83
CA TYR A 77 -6.02 -8.13 2.17
C TYR A 77 -6.07 -6.67 1.73
N MET A 78 -5.25 -5.85 2.38
CA MET A 78 -5.03 -4.47 1.96
C MET A 78 -3.75 -4.43 1.12
N GLN A 79 -3.81 -3.75 -0.02
CA GLN A 79 -2.63 -3.53 -0.86
C GLN A 79 -2.11 -2.13 -0.62
N ALA A 80 -0.83 -2.03 -0.30
CA ALA A 80 -0.16 -0.75 -0.13
C ALA A 80 0.89 -0.59 -1.22
N THR A 81 0.86 0.54 -1.92
CA THR A 81 1.77 0.79 -3.04
C THR A 81 2.54 2.07 -2.81
N ILE A 82 3.86 2.00 -2.97
CA ILE A 82 4.74 3.15 -2.84
C ILE A 82 5.45 3.33 -4.17
N TYR A 83 5.29 4.51 -4.79
CA TYR A 83 5.85 4.79 -6.12
C TYR A 83 7.16 5.55 -5.99
N PHE A 84 8.16 5.11 -6.76
CA PHE A 84 9.46 5.78 -6.81
C PHE A 84 9.82 6.12 -8.25
N PRO A 85 10.45 7.29 -8.49
CA PRO A 85 11.10 7.52 -9.78
C PRO A 85 12.17 6.46 -10.03
N GLU A 86 12.41 6.14 -11.30
CA GLU A 86 13.37 5.11 -11.68
C GLU A 86 14.76 5.33 -11.08
N ARG A 87 15.16 6.57 -10.88
CA ARG A 87 16.50 6.88 -10.34
C ARG A 87 16.74 6.32 -8.93
N TYR A 88 15.70 5.91 -8.23
CA TYR A 88 15.82 5.36 -6.87
C TYR A 88 15.81 3.83 -6.83
N ILE A 89 15.67 3.15 -7.97
CA ILE A 89 15.53 1.69 -7.99
C ILE A 89 16.74 1.00 -7.35
N ASP A 90 17.94 1.42 -7.71
CA ASP A 90 19.15 0.81 -7.15
C ASP A 90 19.24 1.01 -5.64
N ASP A 91 18.82 2.19 -5.16
CA ASP A 91 18.83 2.48 -3.73
C ASP A 91 17.85 1.60 -2.98
N ILE A 92 16.69 1.33 -3.59
CA ILE A 92 15.69 0.44 -2.98
C ILE A 92 16.27 -0.95 -2.77
N PHE A 93 17.01 -1.47 -3.75
CA PHE A 93 17.60 -2.79 -3.64
C PHE A 93 18.75 -2.88 -2.63
N LYS A 94 19.24 -1.73 -2.16
CA LYS A 94 20.25 -1.70 -1.09
C LYS A 94 19.64 -1.67 0.30
N LEU A 95 18.31 -1.51 0.40
CA LEU A 95 17.64 -1.53 1.70
C LEU A 95 17.71 -2.95 2.30
N SER A 96 17.64 -3.01 3.63
CA SER A 96 17.64 -4.29 4.36
C SER A 96 16.25 -4.93 4.35
N ILE A 97 15.73 -5.16 3.17
CA ILE A 97 14.45 -5.83 2.97
C ILE A 97 14.70 -7.26 2.47
N THR A 98 13.67 -8.12 2.60
CA THR A 98 13.83 -9.53 2.24
C THR A 98 14.02 -9.70 0.74
N ASP A 99 14.63 -10.82 0.36
CA ASP A 99 14.84 -11.16 -1.04
C ASP A 99 13.51 -11.34 -1.78
N ASP A 100 12.49 -11.86 -1.09
CA ASP A 100 11.16 -11.99 -1.66
C ASP A 100 10.59 -10.64 -2.06
N THR A 101 10.74 -9.64 -1.20
CA THR A 101 10.28 -8.29 -1.49
C THR A 101 11.05 -7.69 -2.66
N LYS A 102 12.37 -7.86 -2.68
CA LYS A 102 13.20 -7.37 -3.80
C LYS A 102 12.78 -8.01 -5.12
N ASP A 103 12.48 -9.30 -5.09
CA ASP A 103 12.08 -10.04 -6.27
C ASP A 103 10.74 -9.52 -6.82
N ILE A 104 9.78 -9.28 -5.93
CA ILE A 104 8.49 -8.74 -6.32
C ILE A 104 8.64 -7.36 -6.95
N ILE A 105 9.45 -6.50 -6.34
CA ILE A 105 9.69 -5.15 -6.86
C ILE A 105 10.34 -5.24 -8.23
N GLN A 106 11.32 -6.11 -8.40
CA GLN A 106 12.02 -6.28 -9.66
C GLN A 106 11.09 -6.72 -10.78
N LYS A 107 10.17 -7.64 -10.47
CA LYS A 107 9.25 -8.19 -11.47
C LYS A 107 8.06 -7.28 -11.77
N THR A 108 7.80 -6.30 -10.93
CA THR A 108 6.70 -5.39 -11.13
C THR A 108 7.03 -4.39 -12.24
N LYS A 109 6.11 -4.23 -13.18
CA LYS A 109 6.33 -3.32 -14.30
C LYS A 109 6.19 -1.86 -13.86
N ASN A 110 6.99 -1.00 -14.47
CA ASN A 110 6.89 0.43 -14.21
C ASN A 110 5.53 0.97 -14.69
N VAL A 111 5.07 2.00 -13.99
CA VAL A 111 3.92 2.79 -14.42
C VAL A 111 4.50 4.12 -14.88
N GLY A 112 4.58 4.30 -16.21
CA GLY A 112 5.31 5.42 -16.76
C GLY A 112 6.77 5.37 -16.37
N LYS A 113 7.26 6.42 -15.75
CA LYS A 113 8.65 6.50 -15.26
C LYS A 113 8.78 6.17 -13.77
N SER A 114 7.76 5.55 -13.22
CA SER A 114 7.74 5.21 -11.80
C SER A 114 7.74 3.71 -11.58
N LYS A 115 8.48 3.26 -10.57
CA LYS A 115 8.48 1.86 -10.13
C LYS A 115 7.53 1.74 -8.94
N PRO A 116 6.43 0.99 -9.07
CA PRO A 116 5.56 0.74 -7.92
C PRO A 116 6.15 -0.37 -7.06
N CYS A 117 6.24 -0.10 -5.76
CA CYS A 117 6.60 -1.10 -4.77
C CYS A 117 5.30 -1.53 -4.10
N ILE A 118 4.81 -2.71 -4.44
CA ILE A 118 3.49 -3.20 -4.05
C ILE A 118 3.64 -4.19 -2.90
N PHE A 119 2.87 -3.95 -1.82
CA PHE A 119 2.85 -4.82 -0.65
C PHE A 119 1.44 -5.34 -0.41
N GLU A 120 1.28 -6.66 -0.33
CA GLU A 120 0.03 -7.27 0.07
C GLU A 120 0.08 -7.48 1.58
N ILE A 121 -0.76 -6.75 2.29
CA ILE A 121 -0.74 -6.75 3.76
C ILE A 121 -1.67 -7.85 4.27
N ARG A 122 -1.18 -9.08 4.24
CA ARG A 122 -1.95 -10.25 4.66
C ARG A 122 -1.67 -10.63 6.10
N ASN A 123 -0.48 -10.29 6.59
CA ASN A 123 -0.08 -10.53 7.97
C ASN A 123 0.96 -9.50 8.38
N LYS A 124 1.37 -9.53 9.64
CA LYS A 124 2.30 -8.51 10.18
C LYS A 124 3.72 -8.64 9.65
N LYS A 125 4.07 -9.76 9.03
CA LYS A 125 5.39 -9.95 8.44
C LYS A 125 5.69 -8.92 7.36
N ALA A 126 4.68 -8.54 6.58
CA ALA A 126 4.85 -7.59 5.50
C ALA A 126 5.20 -6.19 5.99
N LEU A 127 4.87 -5.88 7.24
CA LEU A 127 5.04 -4.53 7.77
C LEU A 127 6.50 -4.11 7.92
N GLY A 128 7.39 -5.06 8.21
CA GLY A 128 8.81 -4.74 8.38
C GLY A 128 9.44 -4.16 7.11
N ASP A 129 9.26 -4.87 6.00
CA ASP A 129 9.81 -4.41 4.72
C ASP A 129 9.10 -3.14 4.24
N LEU A 130 7.78 -3.10 4.41
CA LEU A 130 7.02 -1.92 4.02
C LEU A 130 7.51 -0.68 4.77
N GLU A 131 7.76 -0.82 6.06
CA GLU A 131 8.24 0.31 6.87
C GLU A 131 9.57 0.85 6.34
N LYS A 132 10.48 -0.04 5.98
CA LYS A 132 11.79 0.38 5.46
C LYS A 132 11.66 1.12 4.14
N VAL A 133 10.84 0.60 3.24
CA VAL A 133 10.61 1.25 1.94
C VAL A 133 9.87 2.59 2.13
N MET A 134 8.90 2.61 3.02
CA MET A 134 8.14 3.82 3.33
C MET A 134 9.03 4.92 3.91
N LYS A 135 9.90 4.57 4.86
CA LYS A 135 10.82 5.55 5.45
C LYS A 135 11.79 6.09 4.40
N PHE A 136 12.24 5.22 3.48
CA PHE A 136 13.08 5.68 2.39
C PHE A 136 12.32 6.68 1.51
N LYS A 137 11.07 6.39 1.19
CA LYS A 137 10.23 7.30 0.41
C LYS A 137 10.12 8.67 1.09
N ILE A 138 9.92 8.69 2.39
CA ILE A 138 9.81 9.93 3.16
C ILE A 138 11.10 10.75 3.04
N LEU A 139 12.26 10.10 3.02
CA LEU A 139 13.54 10.77 2.91
C LEU A 139 13.86 11.29 1.51
N THR A 140 13.23 10.76 0.48
CA THR A 140 13.47 11.22 -0.89
C THR A 140 12.75 12.53 -1.17
N LYS A 141 13.12 13.17 -2.27
CA LYS A 141 12.48 14.42 -2.68
C LYS A 141 11.70 14.24 -3.96
#